data_e3be88826ae898ac06d2b86984dcd3fd
#
_entry.id   e3be88826ae898ac06d2b86984dcd3fd
#
_cell.length_a   1.000
_cell.length_b   1.000
_cell.length_c   1.000
_cell.angle_alpha   90.00
_cell.angle_beta   90.00
_cell.angle_gamma   90.00
#
_symmetry.space_group_name_H-M   'P 1'
#
loop_
_entity.id
_entity.type
_entity.pdbx_description
1 polymer ?
#
loop_
_entity_poly.entity_id
_entity_poly.type
_entity_poly.pdbx_seq_one_letter_code
_entity_poly.pdbx_strand_id
1 'polypeptide(L)'
;MYMTTKRNTFVLLAAAVVGTAALVITTAQAGPPAICHPVEIGDQASLPWGSNAFDKKRGYSKSDVLDDTLKLLEASDSALVHMETLRRATLYLDRDTKRATTLIATLMARALDAEAAGEPNALAWFDAGYLAQCYAQVNIDTGISCGKANGVAGYGWIKKALQLRGDDPEMEFGAAMATVLAGIPEHDEHAARVKTLAKKNSLAMKNLRYHAERIWTHAHGRGRG
;
A
#
# COMPACT_ATOMS: atom_id res chain seq x y z
N MET A 1 -67.21 -49.54 47.15
CA MET A 1 -66.50 -48.31 47.47
C MET A 1 -65.16 -48.41 46.79
N TYR A 2 -65.05 -47.91 45.56
CA TYR A 2 -63.85 -48.00 44.72
C TYR A 2 -63.14 -46.65 44.67
N MET A 3 -61.94 -46.59 45.20
CA MET A 3 -61.06 -45.40 45.09
C MET A 3 -60.19 -45.49 43.80
N THR A 4 -60.43 -44.59 42.91
CA THR A 4 -59.61 -44.42 41.66
C THR A 4 -58.49 -43.47 41.93
N THR A 5 -57.26 -43.98 41.89
CA THR A 5 -56.03 -43.22 42.02
C THR A 5 -55.66 -42.58 40.64
N LYS A 6 -55.70 -41.28 40.52
CA LYS A 6 -55.19 -40.55 39.32
C LYS A 6 -53.65 -40.45 39.36
N ARG A 7 -53.00 -41.07 38.38
CA ARG A 7 -51.57 -40.91 38.12
C ARG A 7 -51.34 -39.61 37.30
N ASN A 8 -50.69 -38.68 37.92
CA ASN A 8 -50.19 -37.47 37.21
C ASN A 8 -48.88 -37.82 36.53
N THR A 9 -48.89 -37.83 35.20
CA THR A 9 -47.67 -37.94 34.36
C THR A 9 -47.10 -36.57 34.13
N PHE A 10 -46.01 -36.26 34.77
CA PHE A 10 -45.21 -35.04 34.47
C PHE A 10 -44.39 -35.33 33.23
N VAL A 11 -44.68 -34.61 32.13
CA VAL A 11 -43.86 -34.59 30.94
C VAL A 11 -42.82 -33.48 31.14
N LEU A 12 -41.55 -33.83 31.33
CA LEU A 12 -40.44 -32.94 31.35
C LEU A 12 -40.05 -32.60 29.89
N LEU A 13 -40.38 -31.40 29.43
CA LEU A 13 -39.83 -30.82 28.18
C LEU A 13 -38.42 -30.33 28.46
N ALA A 14 -37.42 -31.07 27.99
CA ALA A 14 -36.04 -30.59 27.93
C ALA A 14 -35.91 -29.65 26.72
N ALA A 15 -35.83 -28.33 26.97
CA ALA A 15 -35.50 -27.35 25.95
C ALA A 15 -33.98 -27.37 25.72
N ALA A 16 -33.56 -27.93 24.60
CA ALA A 16 -32.18 -27.84 24.14
C ALA A 16 -31.93 -26.44 23.60
N VAL A 17 -31.22 -25.61 24.36
CA VAL A 17 -30.69 -24.31 23.88
C VAL A 17 -29.47 -24.60 23.02
N VAL A 18 -29.67 -24.64 21.71
CA VAL A 18 -28.55 -24.63 20.74
C VAL A 18 -27.97 -23.21 20.70
N GLY A 19 -26.93 -22.99 21.48
CA GLY A 19 -26.13 -21.77 21.41
C GLY A 19 -25.38 -21.70 20.08
N THR A 20 -25.87 -20.94 19.11
CA THR A 20 -25.12 -20.55 17.92
C THR A 20 -24.02 -19.57 18.36
N ALA A 21 -22.81 -20.09 18.58
CA ALA A 21 -21.61 -19.25 18.69
C ALA A 21 -21.42 -18.58 17.34
N ALA A 22 -21.87 -17.35 17.21
CA ALA A 22 -21.50 -16.50 16.09
C ALA A 22 -19.99 -16.28 16.16
N LEU A 23 -19.23 -16.95 15.30
CA LEU A 23 -17.83 -16.64 15.03
C LEU A 23 -17.82 -15.22 14.47
N VAL A 24 -17.55 -14.24 15.33
CA VAL A 24 -17.20 -12.89 14.91
C VAL A 24 -15.84 -13.00 14.24
N ILE A 25 -15.85 -13.24 12.92
CA ILE A 25 -14.65 -13.07 12.09
C ILE A 25 -14.38 -11.57 12.09
N THR A 26 -13.53 -11.12 12.99
CA THR A 26 -12.96 -9.79 12.91
C THR A 26 -12.10 -9.79 11.65
N THR A 27 -12.67 -9.30 10.54
CA THR A 27 -11.88 -8.95 9.35
C THR A 27 -10.92 -7.87 9.79
N ALA A 28 -9.65 -8.23 9.98
CA ALA A 28 -8.60 -7.25 10.17
C ALA A 28 -8.69 -6.32 8.96
N GLN A 29 -9.11 -5.09 9.19
CA GLN A 29 -9.23 -4.10 8.14
C GLN A 29 -7.79 -3.79 7.70
N ALA A 30 -7.39 -4.32 6.55
CA ALA A 30 -6.11 -3.97 5.95
C ALA A 30 -6.09 -2.45 5.81
N GLY A 31 -5.12 -1.81 6.47
CA GLY A 31 -4.95 -0.36 6.37
C GLY A 31 -4.53 0.07 4.96
N PRO A 32 -4.25 1.37 4.75
CA PRO A 32 -3.84 1.90 3.45
C PRO A 32 -2.65 1.13 2.86
N PRO A 33 -2.78 0.52 1.65
CA PRO A 33 -1.81 -0.45 1.14
C PRO A 33 -0.39 0.06 1.02
N ALA A 34 -0.19 1.26 0.48
CA ALA A 34 1.15 1.85 0.31
C ALA A 34 1.83 2.20 1.65
N ILE A 35 1.10 2.27 2.75
CA ILE A 35 1.60 2.69 4.06
C ILE A 35 1.70 1.55 5.05
N CYS A 36 0.64 0.74 5.17
CA CYS A 36 0.56 -0.30 6.20
C CYS A 36 1.37 -1.55 5.89
N HIS A 37 1.82 -1.70 4.66
CA HIS A 37 2.53 -2.90 4.21
C HIS A 37 3.94 -2.55 3.71
N PRO A 38 4.99 -2.94 4.45
CA PRO A 38 6.37 -2.78 4.01
C PRO A 38 6.61 -3.48 2.67
N VAL A 39 7.42 -2.86 1.83
CA VAL A 39 7.92 -3.45 0.60
C VAL A 39 9.21 -4.20 0.90
N GLU A 40 9.27 -5.48 0.51
CA GLU A 40 10.48 -6.29 0.60
C GLU A 40 11.52 -5.81 -0.42
N ILE A 41 12.66 -5.34 0.07
CA ILE A 41 13.75 -4.78 -0.72
C ILE A 41 15.06 -5.59 -0.63
N GLY A 42 15.02 -6.76 0.03
CA GLY A 42 16.21 -7.56 0.30
C GLY A 42 17.19 -6.82 1.21
N ASP A 43 18.48 -6.92 0.88
CA ASP A 43 19.56 -6.29 1.65
C ASP A 43 19.85 -4.84 1.21
N GLN A 44 18.98 -4.23 0.40
CA GLN A 44 19.17 -2.88 -0.09
C GLN A 44 18.87 -1.83 0.99
N ALA A 45 19.55 -0.68 0.91
CA ALA A 45 19.40 0.40 1.87
C ALA A 45 18.07 1.15 1.68
N SER A 46 17.49 1.59 2.80
CA SER A 46 16.38 2.55 2.86
C SER A 46 16.54 3.39 4.13
N LEU A 47 15.62 4.35 4.37
CA LEU A 47 15.64 5.14 5.59
C LEU A 47 15.71 4.25 6.84
N PRO A 48 16.44 4.65 7.90
CA PRO A 48 16.57 3.88 9.13
C PRO A 48 15.21 3.46 9.69
N TRP A 49 15.06 2.17 10.01
CA TRP A 49 13.78 1.62 10.45
C TRP A 49 14.00 0.60 11.59
N GLY A 50 12.97 0.34 12.36
CA GLY A 50 12.96 -0.70 13.38
C GLY A 50 12.51 -2.06 12.83
N SER A 51 11.94 -2.88 13.68
CA SER A 51 11.65 -4.30 13.40
C SER A 51 10.27 -4.56 12.80
N ASN A 52 9.37 -3.58 12.79
CA ASN A 52 7.99 -3.75 12.27
C ASN A 52 7.56 -2.64 11.30
N ALA A 53 6.37 -2.79 10.72
CA ALA A 53 5.86 -1.90 9.68
C ALA A 53 5.78 -0.41 10.08
N PHE A 54 5.67 -0.10 11.36
CA PHE A 54 5.47 1.27 11.88
C PHE A 54 6.57 1.70 12.85
N ASP A 55 7.62 0.92 13.00
CA ASP A 55 8.67 1.13 14.00
C ASP A 55 9.75 2.08 13.49
N LYS A 56 9.48 3.37 13.63
CA LYS A 56 10.45 4.42 13.31
C LYS A 56 11.71 4.26 14.19
N LYS A 57 12.90 4.31 13.60
CA LYS A 57 14.14 4.23 14.34
C LYS A 57 14.22 5.32 15.40
N ARG A 58 14.32 4.92 16.67
CA ARG A 58 14.49 5.87 17.78
C ARG A 58 15.77 6.69 17.59
N GLY A 59 15.66 8.01 17.77
CA GLY A 59 16.78 8.95 17.64
C GLY A 59 17.09 9.38 16.21
N TYR A 60 16.40 8.85 15.19
CA TYR A 60 16.54 9.38 13.84
C TYR A 60 15.80 10.70 13.70
N SER A 61 16.49 11.72 13.17
CA SER A 61 15.97 13.08 13.10
C SER A 61 15.06 13.31 11.90
N LYS A 62 13.91 13.96 12.15
CA LYS A 62 13.03 14.38 11.06
C LYS A 62 13.66 15.42 10.12
N SER A 63 14.69 16.17 10.57
CA SER A 63 15.42 17.11 9.71
C SER A 63 16.18 16.40 8.60
N ASP A 64 16.62 15.17 8.83
CA ASP A 64 17.49 14.44 7.92
C ASP A 64 16.68 13.65 6.88
N VAL A 65 15.35 13.48 7.11
CA VAL A 65 14.46 12.68 6.24
C VAL A 65 14.52 13.14 4.78
N LEU A 66 14.50 14.44 4.52
CA LEU A 66 14.51 14.95 3.14
C LEU A 66 15.81 14.56 2.43
N ASP A 67 16.93 14.93 3.00
CA ASP A 67 18.26 14.74 2.36
C ASP A 67 18.59 13.25 2.23
N ASP A 68 18.30 12.45 3.27
CA ASP A 68 18.55 11.01 3.23
C ASP A 68 17.62 10.30 2.24
N THR A 69 16.35 10.72 2.14
CA THR A 69 15.44 10.20 1.11
C THR A 69 16.01 10.46 -0.28
N LEU A 70 16.40 11.69 -0.58
CA LEU A 70 16.91 12.06 -1.90
C LEU A 70 18.18 11.30 -2.27
N LYS A 71 19.11 11.12 -1.31
CA LYS A 71 20.33 10.32 -1.50
C LYS A 71 20.04 8.85 -1.77
N LEU A 72 19.08 8.26 -1.06
CA LEU A 72 18.71 6.86 -1.24
C LEU A 72 18.04 6.60 -2.59
N LEU A 73 17.19 7.52 -3.05
CA LEU A 73 16.57 7.46 -4.37
C LEU A 73 17.62 7.60 -5.49
N GLU A 74 18.64 8.46 -5.32
CA GLU A 74 19.74 8.59 -6.27
C GLU A 74 20.65 7.36 -6.32
N ALA A 75 20.77 6.63 -5.22
CA ALA A 75 21.68 5.50 -5.08
C ALA A 75 21.10 4.17 -5.60
N SER A 76 19.84 4.14 -6.05
CA SER A 76 19.17 2.90 -6.46
C SER A 76 18.40 3.07 -7.75
N ASP A 77 18.43 2.04 -8.62
CA ASP A 77 17.57 1.92 -9.81
C ASP A 77 16.33 1.05 -9.58
N SER A 78 16.15 0.52 -8.36
CA SER A 78 15.03 -0.36 -7.99
C SER A 78 13.82 0.44 -7.55
N ALA A 79 12.72 0.31 -8.27
CA ALA A 79 11.45 0.94 -7.89
C ALA A 79 10.93 0.42 -6.54
N LEU A 80 11.23 -0.81 -6.13
CA LEU A 80 10.87 -1.34 -4.81
C LEU A 80 11.60 -0.61 -3.68
N VAL A 81 12.90 -0.30 -3.86
CA VAL A 81 13.69 0.50 -2.91
C VAL A 81 13.09 1.89 -2.77
N HIS A 82 12.73 2.50 -3.89
CA HIS A 82 12.07 3.81 -3.93
C HIS A 82 10.74 3.76 -3.18
N MET A 83 9.90 2.77 -3.44
CA MET A 83 8.61 2.59 -2.75
C MET A 83 8.78 2.51 -1.23
N GLU A 84 9.70 1.66 -0.74
CA GLU A 84 9.91 1.49 0.69
C GLU A 84 10.51 2.76 1.31
N THR A 85 11.43 3.43 0.62
CA THR A 85 12.03 4.68 1.08
C THR A 85 10.97 5.79 1.20
N LEU A 86 10.13 5.95 0.19
CA LEU A 86 9.04 6.94 0.19
C LEU A 86 7.95 6.61 1.23
N ARG A 87 7.65 5.33 1.44
CA ARG A 87 6.75 4.89 2.52
C ARG A 87 7.30 5.29 3.88
N ARG A 88 8.56 5.00 4.17
CA ARG A 88 9.21 5.38 5.45
C ARG A 88 9.28 6.89 5.60
N ALA A 89 9.64 7.63 4.56
CA ALA A 89 9.65 9.09 4.54
C ALA A 89 8.26 9.65 4.90
N THR A 90 7.20 9.14 4.28
CA THR A 90 5.81 9.52 4.59
C THR A 90 5.49 9.32 6.07
N LEU A 91 5.84 8.18 6.63
CA LEU A 91 5.61 7.88 8.04
C LEU A 91 6.43 8.79 8.97
N TYR A 92 7.68 9.12 8.65
CA TYR A 92 8.48 10.08 9.42
C TYR A 92 7.89 11.50 9.37
N LEU A 93 7.39 11.91 8.20
CA LEU A 93 6.82 13.25 7.97
C LEU A 93 5.36 13.38 8.38
N ASP A 94 4.75 12.34 8.97
CA ASP A 94 3.41 12.42 9.54
C ASP A 94 3.28 13.68 10.42
N ARG A 95 2.25 14.51 10.16
CA ARG A 95 1.97 15.81 10.79
C ARG A 95 3.04 16.90 10.57
N ASP A 96 3.96 16.71 9.62
CA ASP A 96 4.91 17.74 9.20
C ASP A 96 4.66 18.13 7.75
N THR A 97 3.53 18.79 7.53
CA THR A 97 3.08 19.19 6.18
C THR A 97 4.11 20.03 5.46
N LYS A 98 4.86 20.89 6.17
CA LYS A 98 5.89 21.74 5.56
C LYS A 98 6.99 20.89 4.90
N ARG A 99 7.56 19.92 5.62
CA ARG A 99 8.60 19.04 5.05
C ARG A 99 8.02 18.09 4.01
N ALA A 100 6.81 17.59 4.21
CA ALA A 100 6.11 16.77 3.22
C ALA A 100 5.91 17.54 1.89
N THR A 101 5.47 18.79 1.96
CA THR A 101 5.34 19.67 0.78
C THR A 101 6.70 19.89 0.10
N THR A 102 7.75 20.13 0.87
CA THR A 102 9.11 20.29 0.31
C THR A 102 9.54 19.02 -0.43
N LEU A 103 9.35 17.83 0.16
CA LEU A 103 9.77 16.58 -0.47
C LEU A 103 9.05 16.32 -1.80
N ILE A 104 7.72 16.42 -1.82
CA ILE A 104 6.96 16.19 -3.07
C ILE A 104 7.29 17.24 -4.14
N ALA A 105 7.46 18.51 -3.76
CA ALA A 105 7.87 19.56 -4.68
C ALA A 105 9.25 19.30 -5.28
N THR A 106 10.21 18.84 -4.47
CA THR A 106 11.56 18.47 -4.95
C THR A 106 11.52 17.31 -5.94
N LEU A 107 10.74 16.25 -5.65
CA LEU A 107 10.62 15.12 -6.57
C LEU A 107 9.93 15.50 -7.88
N MET A 108 8.89 16.34 -7.83
CA MET A 108 8.28 16.91 -9.03
C MET A 108 9.26 17.74 -9.85
N ALA A 109 10.03 18.61 -9.19
CA ALA A 109 11.03 19.43 -9.88
C ALA A 109 12.05 18.56 -10.62
N ARG A 110 12.58 17.52 -9.99
CA ARG A 110 13.50 16.56 -10.62
C ARG A 110 12.92 15.93 -11.89
N ALA A 111 11.65 15.52 -11.85
CA ALA A 111 10.98 14.92 -13.01
C ALA A 111 10.79 15.93 -14.14
N LEU A 112 10.40 17.17 -13.82
CA LEU A 112 10.18 18.23 -14.78
C LEU A 112 11.50 18.77 -15.38
N ASP A 113 12.55 18.92 -14.56
CA ASP A 113 13.86 19.38 -15.00
C ASP A 113 14.51 18.37 -15.96
N ALA A 114 14.43 17.07 -15.66
CA ALA A 114 14.89 16.01 -16.56
C ALA A 114 14.14 16.03 -17.90
N GLU A 115 12.84 16.28 -17.89
CA GLU A 115 12.05 16.40 -19.10
C GLU A 115 12.41 17.64 -19.91
N ALA A 116 12.59 18.79 -19.23
CA ALA A 116 13.00 20.05 -19.87
C ALA A 116 14.41 19.95 -20.48
N ALA A 117 15.28 19.14 -19.90
CA ALA A 117 16.61 18.84 -20.44
C ALA A 117 16.58 17.86 -21.65
N GLY A 118 15.41 17.30 -22.00
CA GLY A 118 15.28 16.30 -23.06
C GLY A 118 15.70 14.89 -22.64
N GLU A 119 15.93 14.65 -21.36
CA GLU A 119 16.34 13.36 -20.76
C GLU A 119 15.30 12.89 -19.74
N PRO A 120 14.05 12.57 -20.14
CA PRO A 120 12.99 12.26 -19.22
C PRO A 120 13.34 11.04 -18.35
N ASN A 121 13.23 11.19 -17.03
CA ASN A 121 13.58 10.17 -16.06
C ASN A 121 12.33 9.45 -15.52
N ALA A 122 12.21 8.16 -15.83
CA ALA A 122 11.08 7.34 -15.43
C ALA A 122 10.96 7.21 -13.90
N LEU A 123 12.08 6.98 -13.19
CA LEU A 123 12.07 6.86 -11.72
C LEU A 123 11.66 8.18 -11.06
N ALA A 124 12.09 9.32 -11.58
CA ALA A 124 11.69 10.62 -11.03
C ALA A 124 10.17 10.84 -11.12
N TRP A 125 9.53 10.47 -12.24
CA TRP A 125 8.08 10.50 -12.37
C TRP A 125 7.38 9.48 -11.47
N PHE A 126 7.95 8.29 -11.34
CA PHE A 126 7.45 7.24 -10.44
C PHE A 126 7.47 7.71 -8.98
N ASP A 127 8.58 8.28 -8.53
CA ASP A 127 8.77 8.77 -7.16
C ASP A 127 7.74 9.84 -6.79
N ALA A 128 7.57 10.84 -7.65
CA ALA A 128 6.58 11.89 -7.44
C ALA A 128 5.16 11.29 -7.37
N GLY A 129 4.84 10.35 -8.26
CA GLY A 129 3.53 9.70 -8.31
C GLY A 129 3.26 8.79 -7.11
N TYR A 130 4.22 7.97 -6.74
CA TYR A 130 4.08 7.05 -5.61
C TYR A 130 4.02 7.80 -4.27
N LEU A 131 4.84 8.83 -4.08
CA LEU A 131 4.79 9.69 -2.90
C LEU A 131 3.43 10.40 -2.78
N ALA A 132 2.90 10.93 -3.88
CA ALA A 132 1.57 11.55 -3.91
C ALA A 132 0.48 10.56 -3.43
N GLN A 133 0.56 9.30 -3.85
CA GLN A 133 -0.34 8.24 -3.40
C GLN A 133 -0.13 7.90 -1.91
N CYS A 134 1.11 7.82 -1.43
CA CYS A 134 1.39 7.64 -0.01
C CYS A 134 0.76 8.75 0.84
N TYR A 135 0.90 10.00 0.42
CA TYR A 135 0.33 11.15 1.12
C TYR A 135 -1.20 11.14 1.13
N ALA A 136 -1.81 10.79 -0.01
CA ALA A 136 -3.27 10.65 -0.10
C ALA A 136 -3.81 9.60 0.86
N GLN A 137 -3.08 8.49 1.04
CA GLN A 137 -3.50 7.40 1.93
C GLN A 137 -3.42 7.74 3.43
N VAL A 138 -2.64 8.74 3.82
CA VAL A 138 -2.54 9.23 5.21
C VAL A 138 -3.08 10.63 5.40
N ASN A 139 -3.77 11.18 4.39
CA ASN A 139 -4.38 12.50 4.42
C ASN A 139 -3.38 13.64 4.68
N ILE A 140 -2.18 13.56 4.13
CA ILE A 140 -1.23 14.69 4.10
C ILE A 140 -1.63 15.56 2.92
N ASP A 141 -2.19 16.73 3.22
CA ASP A 141 -2.52 17.75 2.22
C ASP A 141 -1.34 18.71 2.04
N THR A 142 -0.71 18.66 0.89
CA THR A 142 0.42 19.53 0.51
C THR A 142 0.01 20.73 -0.31
N GLY A 143 -1.26 20.82 -0.71
CA GLY A 143 -1.76 21.85 -1.63
C GLY A 143 -1.23 21.69 -3.08
N ILE A 144 -0.42 20.67 -3.35
CA ILE A 144 0.14 20.42 -4.69
C ILE A 144 -0.82 19.54 -5.49
N SER A 145 -1.11 19.94 -6.73
CA SER A 145 -1.85 19.09 -7.67
C SER A 145 -1.01 17.84 -7.98
N CYS A 146 -1.50 16.68 -7.58
CA CYS A 146 -0.70 15.45 -7.52
C CYS A 146 -0.94 14.52 -8.71
N GLY A 147 -0.99 14.99 -9.94
CA GLY A 147 -1.06 14.11 -11.12
C GLY A 147 -2.20 13.08 -11.05
N LYS A 148 -3.39 13.50 -10.61
CA LYS A 148 -4.54 12.62 -10.41
C LYS A 148 -5.04 12.01 -11.71
N ALA A 149 -5.19 10.71 -11.79
CA ALA A 149 -5.84 10.00 -12.89
C ALA A 149 -6.76 8.91 -12.34
N ASN A 150 -7.91 8.71 -12.98
CA ASN A 150 -8.93 7.72 -12.59
C ASN A 150 -9.31 7.78 -11.10
N GLY A 151 -9.34 9.00 -10.53
CA GLY A 151 -9.62 9.19 -9.11
C GLY A 151 -8.43 8.96 -8.16
N VAL A 152 -7.30 8.45 -8.63
CA VAL A 152 -6.13 8.07 -7.83
C VAL A 152 -5.06 9.16 -7.88
N ALA A 153 -4.64 9.65 -6.72
CA ALA A 153 -3.56 10.63 -6.61
C ALA A 153 -2.24 10.03 -7.13
N GLY A 154 -1.46 10.81 -7.86
CA GLY A 154 -0.17 10.39 -8.40
C GLY A 154 -0.22 9.39 -9.56
N TYR A 155 -1.36 8.77 -9.83
CA TYR A 155 -1.42 7.69 -10.83
C TYR A 155 -1.11 8.15 -12.25
N GLY A 156 -1.46 9.39 -12.61
CA GLY A 156 -1.07 9.96 -13.90
C GLY A 156 0.45 10.04 -14.10
N TRP A 157 1.20 10.34 -13.04
CA TRP A 157 2.66 10.36 -13.06
C TRP A 157 3.26 8.96 -13.06
N ILE A 158 2.68 8.02 -12.32
CA ILE A 158 3.07 6.59 -12.38
C ILE A 158 2.86 6.04 -13.79
N LYS A 159 1.73 6.33 -14.45
CA LYS A 159 1.51 5.92 -15.86
C LYS A 159 2.56 6.50 -16.79
N LYS A 160 2.95 7.77 -16.61
CA LYS A 160 4.02 8.39 -17.39
C LYS A 160 5.36 7.68 -17.16
N ALA A 161 5.68 7.33 -15.91
CA ALA A 161 6.88 6.56 -15.58
C ALA A 161 6.90 5.20 -16.29
N LEU A 162 5.79 4.47 -16.27
CA LEU A 162 5.64 3.18 -16.98
C LEU A 162 5.82 3.32 -18.50
N GLN A 163 5.29 4.41 -19.09
CA GLN A 163 5.48 4.68 -20.52
C GLN A 163 6.96 4.94 -20.88
N LEU A 164 7.71 5.60 -19.99
CA LEU A 164 9.12 5.89 -20.19
C LEU A 164 10.03 4.67 -19.94
N ARG A 165 9.73 3.88 -18.93
CA ARG A 165 10.55 2.73 -18.50
C ARG A 165 10.29 1.47 -19.31
N GLY A 166 9.06 1.28 -19.80
CA GLY A 166 8.64 0.07 -20.49
C GLY A 166 8.32 -1.09 -19.53
N ASP A 167 8.81 -2.28 -19.86
CA ASP A 167 8.48 -3.52 -19.13
C ASP A 167 9.28 -3.65 -17.81
N ASP A 168 8.87 -2.91 -16.79
CA ASP A 168 9.47 -2.95 -15.46
C ASP A 168 8.50 -3.57 -14.43
N PRO A 169 8.73 -4.80 -13.95
CA PRO A 169 7.84 -5.46 -13.01
C PRO A 169 7.77 -4.80 -11.63
N GLU A 170 8.77 -4.02 -11.22
CA GLU A 170 8.79 -3.31 -9.94
C GLU A 170 7.90 -2.08 -10.01
N MET A 171 7.98 -1.30 -11.10
CA MET A 171 7.08 -0.17 -11.32
C MET A 171 5.62 -0.62 -11.53
N GLU A 172 5.38 -1.73 -12.24
CA GLU A 172 4.05 -2.33 -12.37
C GLU A 172 3.49 -2.75 -11.00
N PHE A 173 4.33 -3.30 -10.11
CA PHE A 173 3.92 -3.59 -8.74
C PHE A 173 3.55 -2.30 -7.98
N GLY A 174 4.33 -1.24 -8.12
CA GLY A 174 4.01 0.07 -7.54
C GLY A 174 2.69 0.65 -8.04
N ALA A 175 2.40 0.51 -9.34
CA ALA A 175 1.13 0.92 -9.93
C ALA A 175 -0.05 0.08 -9.39
N ALA A 176 0.12 -1.23 -9.25
CA ALA A 176 -0.88 -2.10 -8.62
C ALA A 176 -1.14 -1.69 -7.16
N MET A 177 -0.10 -1.37 -6.38
CA MET A 177 -0.24 -0.88 -5.01
C MET A 177 -0.95 0.47 -4.92
N ALA A 178 -0.70 1.37 -5.88
CA ALA A 178 -1.34 2.67 -5.94
C ALA A 178 -2.84 2.58 -6.25
N THR A 179 -3.25 1.59 -7.04
CA THR A 179 -4.62 1.47 -7.57
C THR A 179 -5.52 0.50 -6.80
N VAL A 180 -4.98 -0.29 -5.87
CA VAL A 180 -5.70 -1.39 -5.19
C VAL A 180 -7.01 -0.97 -4.50
N LEU A 181 -7.08 0.24 -3.94
CA LEU A 181 -8.30 0.75 -3.27
C LEU A 181 -9.24 1.51 -4.19
N ALA A 182 -8.83 1.77 -5.43
CA ALA A 182 -9.60 2.60 -6.35
C ALA A 182 -10.75 1.84 -7.03
N GLY A 183 -10.72 0.50 -7.03
CA GLY A 183 -11.72 -0.34 -7.69
C GLY A 183 -11.73 -0.17 -9.21
N ILE A 184 -10.59 0.18 -9.81
CA ILE A 184 -10.42 0.38 -11.24
C ILE A 184 -9.79 -0.85 -11.90
N PRO A 185 -10.15 -1.15 -13.18
CA PRO A 185 -9.65 -2.34 -13.90
C PRO A 185 -8.13 -2.39 -14.00
N GLU A 186 -7.48 -1.25 -14.11
CA GLU A 186 -6.03 -1.13 -14.26
C GLU A 186 -5.25 -1.77 -13.09
N HIS A 187 -5.88 -1.90 -11.91
CA HIS A 187 -5.26 -2.63 -10.79
C HIS A 187 -4.93 -4.08 -11.17
N ASP A 188 -5.91 -4.79 -11.73
CA ASP A 188 -5.73 -6.19 -12.13
C ASP A 188 -4.78 -6.31 -13.33
N GLU A 189 -4.78 -5.34 -14.23
CA GLU A 189 -3.86 -5.28 -15.37
C GLU A 189 -2.41 -5.15 -14.89
N HIS A 190 -2.11 -4.21 -13.98
CA HIS A 190 -0.78 -4.05 -13.40
C HIS A 190 -0.32 -5.32 -12.67
N ALA A 191 -1.20 -5.93 -11.88
CA ALA A 191 -0.90 -7.18 -11.20
C ALA A 191 -0.60 -8.34 -12.15
N ALA A 192 -1.33 -8.43 -13.26
CA ALA A 192 -1.09 -9.41 -14.32
C ALA A 192 0.26 -9.17 -15.02
N ARG A 193 0.60 -7.90 -15.29
CA ARG A 193 1.89 -7.53 -15.89
C ARG A 193 3.07 -7.91 -14.98
N VAL A 194 2.99 -7.68 -13.65
CA VAL A 194 4.03 -8.18 -12.71
C VAL A 194 4.23 -9.69 -12.87
N LYS A 195 3.14 -10.47 -12.92
CA LYS A 195 3.21 -11.94 -13.07
C LYS A 195 3.89 -12.36 -14.39
N THR A 196 3.68 -11.59 -15.45
CA THR A 196 4.23 -11.86 -16.78
C THR A 196 5.71 -11.46 -16.87
N LEU A 197 6.08 -10.31 -16.31
CA LEU A 197 7.41 -9.72 -16.46
C LEU A 197 8.42 -10.24 -15.43
N ALA A 198 7.95 -10.48 -14.19
CA ALA A 198 8.83 -10.80 -13.10
C ALA A 198 9.31 -12.25 -13.11
N LYS A 199 10.62 -12.46 -12.87
CA LYS A 199 11.17 -13.80 -12.63
C LYS A 199 10.54 -14.40 -11.37
N LYS A 200 10.32 -15.72 -11.34
CA LYS A 200 9.62 -16.46 -10.28
C LYS A 200 10.10 -16.14 -8.85
N ASN A 201 11.40 -15.92 -8.67
CA ASN A 201 12.03 -15.67 -7.37
C ASN A 201 12.51 -14.23 -7.19
N SER A 202 12.11 -13.28 -8.06
CA SER A 202 12.44 -11.87 -7.92
C SER A 202 11.73 -11.23 -6.74
N LEU A 203 12.27 -10.09 -6.26
CA LEU A 203 11.63 -9.29 -5.22
C LEU A 203 10.23 -8.81 -5.65
N ALA A 204 10.06 -8.40 -6.91
CA ALA A 204 8.74 -8.03 -7.43
C ALA A 204 7.71 -9.15 -7.27
N MET A 205 8.08 -10.39 -7.60
CA MET A 205 7.19 -11.54 -7.44
C MET A 205 6.93 -11.90 -5.97
N LYS A 206 7.92 -11.77 -5.09
CA LYS A 206 7.75 -11.97 -3.64
C LYS A 206 6.78 -10.95 -3.06
N ASN A 207 6.99 -9.67 -3.41
CA ASN A 207 6.08 -8.59 -3.00
C ASN A 207 4.66 -8.82 -3.52
N LEU A 208 4.50 -9.14 -4.79
CA LEU A 208 3.19 -9.41 -5.38
C LEU A 208 2.45 -10.50 -4.60
N ARG A 209 3.09 -11.63 -4.30
CA ARG A 209 2.47 -12.74 -3.55
C ARG A 209 2.09 -12.32 -2.14
N TYR A 210 3.00 -11.64 -1.44
CA TYR A 210 2.75 -11.18 -0.08
C TYR A 210 1.55 -10.24 0.00
N HIS A 211 1.46 -9.30 -0.93
CA HIS A 211 0.39 -8.31 -0.95
C HIS A 211 -0.91 -8.88 -1.53
N ALA A 212 -0.84 -9.75 -2.55
CA ALA A 212 -2.02 -10.41 -3.11
C ALA A 212 -2.79 -11.22 -2.06
N GLU A 213 -2.08 -11.99 -1.23
CA GLU A 213 -2.70 -12.83 -0.22
C GLU A 213 -3.34 -12.02 0.93
N ARG A 214 -2.82 -10.83 1.24
CA ARG A 214 -3.21 -10.06 2.43
C ARG A 214 -4.08 -8.84 2.14
N ILE A 215 -3.94 -8.23 0.97
CA ILE A 215 -4.60 -6.95 0.65
C ILE A 215 -5.69 -7.15 -0.39
N TRP A 216 -5.43 -7.87 -1.46
CA TRP A 216 -6.33 -7.95 -2.60
C TRP A 216 -7.55 -8.83 -2.35
N THR A 217 -7.42 -9.89 -1.57
CA THR A 217 -8.56 -10.71 -1.14
C THR A 217 -9.59 -9.92 -0.34
N HIS A 218 -9.16 -8.88 0.38
CA HIS A 218 -10.04 -8.02 1.19
C HIS A 218 -10.68 -6.89 0.38
N ALA A 219 -10.00 -6.35 -0.63
CA ALA A 219 -10.54 -5.29 -1.49
C ALA A 219 -11.65 -5.82 -2.40
N HIS A 220 -11.51 -7.01 -2.96
CA HIS A 220 -12.48 -7.63 -3.86
C HIS A 220 -13.65 -8.34 -3.16
N GLY A 221 -13.54 -8.64 -1.86
CA GLY A 221 -14.60 -9.29 -1.07
C GLY A 221 -15.81 -8.39 -0.75
N ARG A 222 -15.73 -7.07 -0.97
CA ARG A 222 -16.81 -6.13 -0.67
C ARG A 222 -17.78 -5.86 -1.84
N GLY A 223 -17.55 -6.47 -3.00
CA GLY A 223 -18.36 -6.24 -4.21
C GLY A 223 -19.33 -7.34 -4.57
N ARG A 224 -19.54 -8.37 -3.73
CA ARG A 224 -20.50 -9.45 -3.97
C ARG A 224 -21.38 -9.64 -2.74
N GLY A 225 -22.25 -8.72 -2.52
CA GLY A 225 -23.37 -8.81 -1.59
C GLY A 225 -24.57 -8.08 -2.16
#